data_dd1ad721ecb327e809a56212be58dd51
#
_entry.id   dd1ad721ecb327e809a56212be58dd51
#
_cell.length_a   1.000
_cell.length_b   1.000
_cell.length_c   1.000
_cell.angle_alpha   90.00
_cell.angle_beta   90.00
_cell.angle_gamma   90.00
#
_symmetry.space_group_name_H-M   'P 1'
#
loop_
_entity.id
_entity.type
_entity.pdbx_description
1 polymer ?
#
loop_
_entity_poly.entity_id
_entity_poly.type
_entity_poly.pdbx_seq_one_letter_code
_entity_poly.pdbx_strand_id
1 'polypeptide(L)'
;VREKWVRAFAGVFCAMLLIGCSKSDRPQMGNAGGAEGGDFVVGMVTDSGDIDDKSFNQQVWEGISRFAQENNAKCKYVTARTDAEYVPSLSAFADENMGLVVACGSFLVEAVIETSARFPKQKFLVIDAXXXDRDNVVSAVFGQNEGSFLVGVAAALKAKEAGKSAVGFIVGMELGMMPLFEAGFEAGVKAVDPDIQVVVEVANTFSDPQKGQALAAKLYDSGVNVIFQVAGGTGNGVIKEARDRRLNGQDVWVIGVDRDQYMDGVYDGSKSVVLTSMVKRADVAAERISKMAYDGSFPGGQSIMFGLEDKAVGIPEENPNLSSAVMEKIRSFEEKIVSKEIVVPVRSARMMN
;
A
#
# COMPACT_ATOMS: atom_id res chain seq x y z
N VAL A 1 10.85 34.62 76.66
CA VAL A 1 10.54 36.06 76.55
C VAL A 1 9.77 36.26 75.24
N ARG A 2 8.47 36.63 75.45
CA ARG A 2 7.53 37.32 74.55
C ARG A 2 7.26 36.73 73.16
N GLU A 3 6.10 36.32 72.94
CA GLU A 3 4.72 36.85 72.81
C GLU A 3 4.30 37.07 71.33
N LYS A 4 3.16 36.40 70.99
CA LYS A 4 1.98 36.77 70.19
C LYS A 4 2.22 37.20 68.76
N TRP A 5 1.47 36.70 67.77
CA TRP A 5 0.04 36.92 67.54
C TRP A 5 -0.60 35.88 66.61
N VAL A 6 -1.82 35.52 66.92
CA VAL A 6 -2.78 34.67 66.21
C VAL A 6 -3.33 35.39 65.00
N ARG A 7 -3.52 34.71 63.86
CA ARG A 7 -4.69 34.93 63.02
C ARG A 7 -4.94 33.65 62.20
N ALA A 8 -6.19 33.17 62.32
CA ALA A 8 -6.75 32.04 61.62
C ALA A 8 -7.10 32.41 60.19
N PHE A 9 -6.84 31.48 59.23
CA PHE A 9 -7.56 31.46 57.96
C PHE A 9 -7.93 30.03 57.64
N ALA A 10 -9.21 29.80 57.47
CA ALA A 10 -9.78 28.52 57.07
C ALA A 10 -9.35 28.16 55.64
N GLY A 11 -8.63 27.09 55.49
CA GLY A 11 -8.26 26.52 54.21
C GLY A 11 -9.20 25.37 53.84
N VAL A 12 -9.91 25.53 52.73
CA VAL A 12 -10.77 24.53 52.14
C VAL A 12 -9.88 23.37 51.63
N PHE A 13 -10.10 22.17 52.14
CA PHE A 13 -9.45 20.96 51.67
C PHE A 13 -10.10 20.57 50.34
N CYS A 14 -9.46 20.85 49.23
CA CYS A 14 -9.89 20.34 47.91
C CYS A 14 -9.22 19.00 47.68
N ALA A 15 -10.00 17.93 47.85
CA ALA A 15 -9.52 16.59 47.51
C ALA A 15 -9.44 16.46 45.99
N MET A 16 -8.23 16.46 45.44
CA MET A 16 -8.00 16.09 44.04
C MET A 16 -8.16 14.59 43.89
N LEU A 17 -9.28 14.16 43.37
CA LEU A 17 -9.45 12.82 42.82
C LEU A 17 -8.64 12.79 41.53
N LEU A 18 -7.50 12.12 41.55
CA LEU A 18 -6.77 11.74 40.35
C LEU A 18 -7.59 10.67 39.61
N ILE A 19 -8.46 11.11 38.73
CA ILE A 19 -9.07 10.21 37.74
C ILE A 19 -7.97 9.95 36.73
N GLY A 20 -7.40 8.76 36.78
CA GLY A 20 -6.49 8.27 35.75
C GLY A 20 -7.31 8.10 34.46
N CYS A 21 -7.16 9.07 33.54
CA CYS A 21 -7.64 8.90 32.17
C CYS A 21 -6.77 7.82 31.52
N SER A 22 -7.29 6.62 31.40
CA SER A 22 -6.78 5.69 30.42
C SER A 22 -6.98 6.38 29.05
N LYS A 23 -5.93 6.55 28.30
CA LYS A 23 -6.03 6.95 26.90
C LYS A 23 -6.81 5.84 26.19
N SER A 24 -8.07 6.09 25.92
CA SER A 24 -8.77 5.28 24.93
C SER A 24 -8.15 5.62 23.59
N ASP A 25 -7.58 4.63 22.93
CA ASP A 25 -7.12 4.76 21.56
C ASP A 25 -8.34 4.98 20.66
N ARG A 26 -8.74 6.23 20.52
CA ARG A 26 -9.75 6.60 19.51
C ARG A 26 -9.06 6.65 18.15
N PRO A 27 -9.71 6.17 17.10
CA PRO A 27 -9.16 6.29 15.75
C PRO A 27 -8.76 7.75 15.45
N GLN A 28 -7.58 7.91 14.87
CA GLN A 28 -7.06 9.24 14.55
C GLN A 28 -7.72 9.74 13.28
N MET A 29 -8.51 10.80 13.39
CA MET A 29 -9.16 11.44 12.24
C MET A 29 -8.25 12.52 11.66
N GLY A 30 -7.92 12.39 10.37
CA GLY A 30 -7.22 13.42 9.62
C GLY A 30 -8.16 14.08 8.63
N ASN A 31 -8.04 15.39 8.51
CA ASN A 31 -8.85 16.19 7.58
C ASN A 31 -7.90 16.97 6.66
N ALA A 32 -7.98 16.74 5.36
CA ALA A 32 -7.31 17.59 4.39
C ALA A 32 -8.19 18.83 4.21
N GLY A 33 -7.70 19.98 4.71
CA GLY A 33 -8.44 21.24 4.68
C GLY A 33 -8.74 21.69 3.26
N GLY A 34 -9.97 21.44 2.82
CA GLY A 34 -10.51 22.02 1.60
C GLY A 34 -11.33 23.26 1.92
N ALA A 35 -11.38 24.20 0.99
CA ALA A 35 -12.24 25.37 1.05
C ALA A 35 -13.71 24.97 1.23
N GLU A 36 -14.53 25.87 1.79
CA GLU A 36 -15.98 25.68 1.95
C GLU A 36 -16.61 25.23 0.63
N GLY A 37 -16.68 23.92 0.42
CA GLY A 37 -17.13 23.32 -0.82
C GLY A 37 -18.25 22.32 -0.60
N GLY A 38 -18.80 21.84 -1.66
CA GLY A 38 -20.04 21.08 -1.76
C GLY A 38 -20.31 19.97 -0.73
N ASP A 39 -21.51 19.44 -0.79
CA ASP A 39 -22.01 18.45 0.17
C ASP A 39 -21.43 17.04 -0.03
N PHE A 40 -20.63 16.81 -1.09
CA PHE A 40 -20.06 15.49 -1.37
C PHE A 40 -18.76 15.29 -0.58
N VAL A 41 -18.73 14.25 0.24
CA VAL A 41 -17.57 13.94 1.10
C VAL A 41 -17.12 12.50 0.82
N VAL A 42 -15.82 12.27 0.64
CA VAL A 42 -15.24 10.92 0.57
C VAL A 42 -14.58 10.60 1.91
N GLY A 43 -15.05 9.52 2.56
CA GLY A 43 -14.44 9.01 3.79
C GLY A 43 -13.58 7.80 3.50
N MET A 44 -12.33 7.77 3.96
CA MET A 44 -11.42 6.64 3.76
C MET A 44 -11.09 5.98 5.10
N VAL A 45 -11.19 4.66 5.15
CA VAL A 45 -10.72 3.87 6.29
C VAL A 45 -9.48 3.09 5.81
N THR A 46 -8.33 3.29 6.49
CA THR A 46 -7.12 2.53 6.19
C THR A 46 -7.17 1.16 6.87
N ASP A 47 -6.31 0.26 6.43
CA ASP A 47 -6.03 -0.97 7.16
C ASP A 47 -5.04 -0.68 8.32
N SER A 48 -4.30 -1.69 8.77
CA SER A 48 -3.33 -1.56 9.87
C SER A 48 -2.18 -0.58 9.57
N GLY A 49 -2.02 -0.16 8.31
CA GLY A 49 -1.03 0.84 7.91
C GLY A 49 -1.52 2.26 8.12
N ASP A 50 -0.59 3.19 8.25
CA ASP A 50 -0.94 4.60 8.39
C ASP A 50 -1.00 5.29 7.03
N ILE A 51 -1.53 6.51 7.02
CA ILE A 51 -1.71 7.33 5.81
C ILE A 51 -0.36 7.75 5.19
N ASP A 52 0.73 7.68 5.93
CA ASP A 52 2.06 8.08 5.49
C ASP A 52 3.00 6.88 5.30
N ASP A 53 2.44 5.72 4.92
CA ASP A 53 3.19 4.47 4.73
C ASP A 53 4.21 4.51 3.57
N LYS A 54 4.19 5.55 2.76
CA LYS A 54 4.99 5.72 1.52
C LYS A 54 4.68 4.63 0.48
N SER A 55 3.49 4.06 0.56
CA SER A 55 3.06 2.95 -0.27
C SER A 55 1.55 3.06 -0.52
N PHE A 56 0.80 2.02 -0.20
CA PHE A 56 -0.57 1.79 -0.59
C PHE A 56 -1.57 2.82 0.00
N ASN A 57 -1.59 2.98 1.33
CA ASN A 57 -2.58 3.88 1.96
C ASN A 57 -2.35 5.33 1.55
N GLN A 58 -1.09 5.77 1.55
CA GLN A 58 -0.74 7.12 1.10
C GLN A 58 -1.22 7.36 -0.33
N GLN A 59 -1.01 6.40 -1.22
CA GLN A 59 -1.35 6.55 -2.63
C GLN A 59 -2.87 6.66 -2.83
N VAL A 60 -3.66 5.82 -2.14
CA VAL A 60 -5.14 5.91 -2.21
C VAL A 60 -5.61 7.28 -1.73
N TRP A 61 -5.04 7.76 -0.61
CA TRP A 61 -5.39 9.07 -0.06
C TRP A 61 -5.04 10.22 -1.01
N GLU A 62 -3.90 10.12 -1.69
CA GLU A 62 -3.50 11.12 -2.70
C GLU A 62 -4.53 11.19 -3.85
N GLY A 63 -5.04 10.04 -4.30
CA GLY A 63 -6.07 9.99 -5.33
C GLY A 63 -7.39 10.61 -4.88
N ILE A 64 -7.82 10.29 -3.66
CA ILE A 64 -9.04 10.88 -3.08
C ILE A 64 -8.87 12.39 -2.90
N SER A 65 -7.71 12.84 -2.43
CA SER A 65 -7.41 14.26 -2.18
C SER A 65 -7.42 15.05 -3.50
N ARG A 66 -6.83 14.48 -4.54
CA ARG A 66 -6.82 15.09 -5.88
C ARG A 66 -8.25 15.23 -6.43
N PHE A 67 -9.04 14.14 -6.34
CA PHE A 67 -10.46 14.18 -6.72
C PHE A 67 -11.19 15.29 -5.97
N ALA A 68 -11.01 15.37 -4.65
CA ALA A 68 -11.72 16.34 -3.81
C ALA A 68 -11.36 17.78 -4.21
N GLN A 69 -10.07 18.05 -4.45
CA GLN A 69 -9.58 19.35 -4.87
C GLN A 69 -10.16 19.76 -6.24
N GLU A 70 -10.17 18.84 -7.21
CA GLU A 70 -10.61 19.13 -8.58
C GLU A 70 -12.14 19.31 -8.71
N ASN A 71 -12.90 18.73 -7.78
CA ASN A 71 -14.38 18.72 -7.88
C ASN A 71 -15.05 19.53 -6.77
N ASN A 72 -14.30 20.35 -6.03
CA ASN A 72 -14.81 21.13 -4.91
C ASN A 72 -15.58 20.25 -3.90
N ALA A 73 -15.05 19.06 -3.65
CA ALA A 73 -15.58 18.09 -2.69
C ALA A 73 -14.70 18.08 -1.44
N LYS A 74 -15.09 17.33 -0.43
CA LYS A 74 -14.34 17.18 0.82
C LYS A 74 -13.85 15.74 0.95
N CYS A 75 -12.79 15.55 1.74
CA CYS A 75 -12.32 14.20 2.06
C CYS A 75 -11.82 14.15 3.50
N LYS A 76 -11.94 12.97 4.12
CA LYS A 76 -11.40 12.71 5.46
C LYS A 76 -11.07 11.22 5.59
N TYR A 77 -10.21 10.90 6.56
CA TYR A 77 -9.83 9.51 6.79
C TYR A 77 -9.81 9.16 8.27
N VAL A 78 -9.86 7.85 8.51
CA VAL A 78 -9.66 7.25 9.83
C VAL A 78 -8.62 6.13 9.65
N THR A 79 -7.59 6.13 10.50
CA THR A 79 -6.66 5.01 10.59
C THR A 79 -7.21 3.99 11.57
N ALA A 80 -7.60 2.83 11.06
CA ALA A 80 -8.08 1.73 11.89
C ALA A 80 -6.93 0.73 12.09
N ARG A 81 -6.48 0.61 13.33
CA ARG A 81 -5.26 -0.15 13.67
C ARG A 81 -5.55 -1.62 14.00
N THR A 82 -6.80 -1.94 14.26
CA THR A 82 -7.22 -3.30 14.64
C THR A 82 -8.51 -3.68 13.93
N ASP A 83 -8.73 -4.97 13.76
CA ASP A 83 -9.95 -5.51 13.13
C ASP A 83 -11.22 -5.02 13.83
N ALA A 84 -11.16 -4.85 15.15
CA ALA A 84 -12.31 -4.38 15.94
C ALA A 84 -12.72 -2.95 15.59
N GLU A 85 -11.84 -2.17 14.94
CA GLU A 85 -12.13 -0.78 14.56
C GLU A 85 -12.73 -0.64 13.17
N TYR A 86 -12.66 -1.69 12.31
CA TYR A 86 -13.11 -1.57 10.93
C TYR A 86 -14.60 -1.29 10.80
N VAL A 87 -15.44 -2.15 11.39
CA VAL A 87 -16.91 -1.97 11.34
C VAL A 87 -17.34 -0.64 11.98
N PRO A 88 -16.87 -0.27 13.17
CA PRO A 88 -17.20 1.04 13.75
C PRO A 88 -16.79 2.23 12.87
N SER A 89 -15.60 2.19 12.27
CA SER A 89 -15.09 3.30 11.42
C SER A 89 -15.92 3.44 10.15
N LEU A 90 -16.19 2.33 9.46
CA LEU A 90 -17.03 2.33 8.25
C LEU A 90 -18.46 2.79 8.58
N SER A 91 -19.03 2.31 9.71
CA SER A 91 -20.38 2.68 10.14
C SER A 91 -20.47 4.18 10.48
N ALA A 92 -19.47 4.71 11.14
CA ALA A 92 -19.44 6.16 11.47
C ALA A 92 -19.53 7.02 10.22
N PHE A 93 -18.77 6.66 9.17
CA PHE A 93 -18.85 7.38 7.89
C PHE A 93 -20.21 7.17 7.19
N ALA A 94 -20.78 5.96 7.27
CA ALA A 94 -22.11 5.69 6.70
C ALA A 94 -23.22 6.45 7.43
N ASP A 95 -23.13 6.58 8.75
CA ASP A 95 -24.10 7.36 9.55
C ASP A 95 -24.04 8.86 9.18
N GLU A 96 -22.88 9.34 8.75
CA GLU A 96 -22.71 10.73 8.28
C GLU A 96 -23.18 10.93 6.82
N ASN A 97 -23.65 9.88 6.15
CA ASN A 97 -24.11 9.90 4.76
C ASN A 97 -23.03 10.43 3.79
N MET A 98 -21.84 9.84 3.85
CA MET A 98 -20.75 10.21 2.93
C MET A 98 -21.17 9.98 1.48
N GLY A 99 -20.67 10.79 0.56
CA GLY A 99 -20.84 10.58 -0.87
C GLY A 99 -20.25 9.23 -1.33
N LEU A 100 -19.14 8.84 -0.67
CA LEU A 100 -18.47 7.54 -0.89
C LEU A 100 -17.66 7.18 0.37
N VAL A 101 -17.70 5.91 0.78
CA VAL A 101 -16.81 5.36 1.82
C VAL A 101 -15.81 4.43 1.15
N VAL A 102 -14.51 4.69 1.34
CA VAL A 102 -13.42 3.92 0.73
C VAL A 102 -12.76 3.06 1.81
N ALA A 103 -12.70 1.77 1.56
CA ALA A 103 -12.04 0.78 2.41
C ALA A 103 -10.75 0.33 1.73
N CYS A 104 -9.60 0.54 2.38
CA CYS A 104 -8.28 0.24 1.83
C CYS A 104 -7.82 -1.16 2.21
N GLY A 105 -7.80 -2.07 1.22
CA GLY A 105 -7.20 -3.37 1.37
C GLY A 105 -8.13 -4.48 1.82
N SER A 106 -7.60 -5.71 1.72
CA SER A 106 -8.39 -6.92 1.92
C SER A 106 -8.82 -7.17 3.37
N PHE A 107 -8.16 -6.56 4.35
CA PHE A 107 -8.56 -6.69 5.75
C PHE A 107 -9.95 -6.15 6.02
N LEU A 108 -10.39 -5.14 5.25
CA LEU A 108 -11.68 -4.50 5.47
C LEU A 108 -12.85 -5.19 4.77
N VAL A 109 -12.63 -6.24 3.99
CA VAL A 109 -13.67 -6.89 3.18
C VAL A 109 -14.85 -7.34 4.03
N GLU A 110 -14.60 -8.10 5.11
CA GLU A 110 -15.68 -8.60 5.97
C GLU A 110 -16.45 -7.44 6.64
N ALA A 111 -15.73 -6.41 7.05
CA ALA A 111 -16.35 -5.21 7.64
C ALA A 111 -17.20 -4.46 6.61
N VAL A 112 -16.78 -4.40 5.35
CA VAL A 112 -17.58 -3.78 4.27
C VAL A 112 -18.82 -4.64 4.01
N ILE A 113 -18.70 -5.96 3.99
CA ILE A 113 -19.85 -6.86 3.79
C ILE A 113 -20.91 -6.59 4.87
N GLU A 114 -20.50 -6.54 6.14
CA GLU A 114 -21.40 -6.25 7.25
C GLU A 114 -22.00 -4.84 7.15
N THR A 115 -21.15 -3.83 6.96
CA THR A 115 -21.59 -2.43 6.99
C THR A 115 -22.47 -2.09 5.79
N SER A 116 -22.12 -2.57 4.59
CA SER A 116 -22.92 -2.29 3.39
C SER A 116 -24.31 -2.90 3.46
N ALA A 117 -24.47 -4.03 4.15
CA ALA A 117 -25.79 -4.64 4.38
C ALA A 117 -26.64 -3.78 5.32
N ARG A 118 -26.03 -3.16 6.33
CA ARG A 118 -26.73 -2.27 7.29
C ARG A 118 -27.06 -0.91 6.69
N PHE A 119 -26.27 -0.46 5.72
CA PHE A 119 -26.41 0.86 5.07
C PHE A 119 -26.58 0.71 3.55
N PRO A 120 -27.71 0.17 3.09
CA PRO A 120 -27.88 -0.18 1.66
C PRO A 120 -27.90 1.02 0.69
N LYS A 121 -28.06 2.24 1.20
CA LYS A 121 -28.01 3.46 0.37
C LYS A 121 -26.61 4.09 0.30
N GLN A 122 -25.72 3.71 1.23
CA GLN A 122 -24.35 4.22 1.27
C GLN A 122 -23.51 3.52 0.21
N LYS A 123 -22.77 4.27 -0.58
CA LYS A 123 -21.83 3.74 -1.58
C LYS A 123 -20.51 3.39 -0.91
N PHE A 124 -19.95 2.23 -1.23
CA PHE A 124 -18.66 1.77 -0.72
C PHE A 124 -17.74 1.39 -1.88
N LEU A 125 -16.46 1.75 -1.74
CA LEU A 125 -15.39 1.30 -2.63
C LEU A 125 -14.41 0.46 -1.81
N VAL A 126 -14.12 -0.75 -2.28
CA VAL A 126 -13.04 -1.58 -1.73
C VAL A 126 -11.87 -1.53 -2.70
N ILE A 127 -10.69 -1.13 -2.22
CA ILE A 127 -9.46 -1.06 -3.02
C ILE A 127 -8.63 -2.32 -2.76
N ASP A 128 -8.23 -2.99 -3.84
CA ASP A 128 -7.34 -4.16 -3.87
C ASP A 128 -7.94 -5.41 -3.19
N ALA A 129 -9.24 -5.60 -3.32
CA ALA A 129 -9.92 -6.84 -2.85
C ALA A 129 -11.27 -7.00 -3.53
N UNK A 130 -11.78 -8.17 -3.75
CA UNK A 130 -12.98 -8.47 -4.35
C UNK A 130 -14.02 -8.41 -3.28
N UNK A 131 -15.02 -7.79 -3.50
CA UNK A 131 -16.13 -7.81 -2.65
C UNK A 131 -17.17 -8.55 -3.31
N UNK A 132 -17.89 -8.91 -2.60
CA UNK A 132 -18.94 -9.67 -3.01
C UNK A 132 -20.04 -8.90 -3.62
N ASP A 133 -20.89 -9.43 -4.16
CA ASP A 133 -22.15 -9.09 -4.82
C ASP A 133 -23.08 -8.19 -3.98
N ARG A 134 -22.73 -6.96 -3.85
CA ARG A 134 -23.48 -5.92 -3.15
C ARG A 134 -23.72 -4.74 -4.08
N ASP A 135 -24.97 -4.41 -4.40
CA ASP A 135 -25.32 -3.32 -5.32
C ASP A 135 -24.78 -1.94 -4.90
N ASN A 136 -24.40 -1.78 -3.64
CA ASN A 136 -23.85 -0.52 -3.13
C ASN A 136 -22.33 -0.59 -2.89
N VAL A 137 -21.65 -1.62 -3.40
CA VAL A 137 -20.19 -1.79 -3.27
C VAL A 137 -19.58 -1.92 -4.66
N VAL A 138 -18.46 -1.25 -4.87
CA VAL A 138 -17.57 -1.42 -6.03
C VAL A 138 -16.24 -1.93 -5.51
N SER A 139 -15.65 -2.91 -6.20
CA SER A 139 -14.29 -3.38 -5.95
C SER A 139 -13.36 -2.87 -7.05
N ALA A 140 -12.24 -2.26 -6.66
CA ALA A 140 -11.15 -1.97 -7.59
C ALA A 140 -10.06 -3.02 -7.37
N VAL A 141 -9.79 -3.84 -8.39
CA VAL A 141 -8.78 -4.89 -8.34
C VAL A 141 -7.71 -4.60 -9.40
N PHE A 142 -6.53 -5.14 -9.22
CA PHE A 142 -5.38 -4.77 -10.06
C PHE A 142 -4.72 -6.00 -10.66
N GLY A 143 -4.15 -5.82 -11.86
CA GLY A 143 -3.32 -6.82 -12.53
C GLY A 143 -1.90 -6.85 -11.95
N GLN A 144 -1.77 -6.96 -10.63
CA GLN A 144 -0.45 -6.91 -10.00
C GLN A 144 0.48 -8.05 -10.41
N ASN A 145 -0.05 -9.18 -10.85
CA ASN A 145 0.78 -10.23 -11.46
C ASN A 145 1.44 -9.72 -12.76
N GLU A 146 0.70 -8.95 -13.57
CA GLU A 146 1.24 -8.41 -14.82
C GLU A 146 2.39 -7.42 -14.56
N GLY A 147 2.17 -6.45 -13.63
CA GLY A 147 3.22 -5.50 -13.26
C GLY A 147 4.41 -6.19 -12.59
N SER A 148 4.13 -7.20 -11.74
CA SER A 148 5.20 -7.97 -11.06
C SER A 148 6.04 -8.78 -12.04
N PHE A 149 5.45 -9.26 -13.13
CA PHE A 149 6.20 -9.93 -14.19
C PHE A 149 7.30 -8.99 -14.74
N LEU A 150 6.95 -7.74 -15.01
CA LEU A 150 7.89 -6.77 -15.59
C LEU A 150 9.08 -6.52 -14.65
N VAL A 151 8.82 -6.37 -13.35
CA VAL A 151 9.92 -6.17 -12.39
C VAL A 151 10.68 -7.48 -12.12
N GLY A 152 10.05 -8.64 -12.31
CA GLY A 152 10.74 -9.94 -12.29
C GLY A 152 11.78 -10.03 -13.40
N VAL A 153 11.43 -9.53 -14.60
CA VAL A 153 12.38 -9.44 -15.73
C VAL A 153 13.56 -8.55 -15.35
N ALA A 154 13.29 -7.36 -14.76
CA ALA A 154 14.35 -6.43 -14.33
C ALA A 154 15.26 -7.09 -13.29
N ALA A 155 14.67 -7.76 -12.29
CA ALA A 155 15.42 -8.44 -11.23
C ALA A 155 16.36 -9.51 -11.77
N ALA A 156 15.83 -10.36 -12.65
CA ALA A 156 16.61 -11.48 -13.23
C ALA A 156 17.77 -10.97 -14.09
N LEU A 157 17.53 -9.94 -14.91
CA LEU A 157 18.60 -9.35 -15.74
C LEU A 157 19.69 -8.74 -14.87
N LYS A 158 19.30 -8.05 -13.77
CA LYS A 158 20.25 -7.46 -12.83
C LYS A 158 21.04 -8.51 -12.07
N ALA A 159 20.39 -9.59 -11.64
CA ALA A 159 21.05 -10.72 -10.97
C ALA A 159 22.07 -11.38 -11.91
N LYS A 160 21.71 -11.61 -13.17
CA LYS A 160 22.61 -12.20 -14.18
C LYS A 160 23.83 -11.31 -14.42
N GLU A 161 23.63 -10.00 -14.53
CA GLU A 161 24.73 -9.03 -14.68
C GLU A 161 25.75 -9.18 -13.55
N ALA A 162 25.28 -9.47 -12.32
CA ALA A 162 26.12 -9.66 -11.13
C ALA A 162 26.58 -11.12 -10.93
N GLY A 163 26.27 -12.04 -11.85
CA GLY A 163 26.61 -13.45 -11.73
C GLY A 163 25.89 -14.16 -10.60
N LYS A 164 24.67 -13.73 -10.27
CA LYS A 164 23.86 -14.30 -9.18
C LYS A 164 22.82 -15.29 -9.72
N SER A 165 22.54 -16.33 -8.94
CA SER A 165 21.59 -17.40 -9.29
C SER A 165 20.28 -17.30 -8.48
N ALA A 166 20.09 -16.21 -7.72
CA ALA A 166 18.88 -16.05 -6.93
C ALA A 166 18.52 -14.57 -6.78
N VAL A 167 17.21 -14.31 -6.69
CA VAL A 167 16.62 -12.99 -6.33
C VAL A 167 15.71 -13.19 -5.13
N GLY A 168 15.50 -12.11 -4.37
CA GLY A 168 14.66 -12.15 -3.17
C GLY A 168 13.27 -11.60 -3.43
N PHE A 169 12.30 -12.10 -2.68
CA PHE A 169 10.94 -11.58 -2.63
C PHE A 169 10.52 -11.47 -1.17
N ILE A 170 10.15 -10.27 -0.73
CA ILE A 170 9.66 -10.06 0.65
C ILE A 170 8.20 -9.62 0.54
N VAL A 171 7.30 -10.41 1.13
CA VAL A 171 5.87 -10.09 1.19
C VAL A 171 5.47 -9.75 2.63
N GLY A 172 4.60 -8.75 2.78
CA GLY A 172 4.07 -8.38 4.09
C GLY A 172 3.29 -9.51 4.73
N MET A 173 2.22 -9.97 4.06
CA MET A 173 1.38 -11.10 4.51
C MET A 173 0.86 -11.87 3.30
N GLU A 174 0.63 -13.16 3.46
CA GLU A 174 0.13 -14.03 2.38
C GLU A 174 -1.41 -14.10 2.42
N LEU A 175 -2.08 -13.02 2.05
CA LEU A 175 -3.53 -12.94 2.08
C LEU A 175 -4.08 -12.10 0.91
N GLY A 176 -5.35 -12.22 0.65
CA GLY A 176 -6.03 -11.42 -0.36
C GLY A 176 -5.42 -11.55 -1.74
N MET A 177 -5.04 -10.43 -2.32
CA MET A 177 -4.46 -10.36 -3.66
C MET A 177 -2.92 -10.50 -3.65
N MET A 178 -2.28 -10.62 -2.48
CA MET A 178 -0.82 -10.65 -2.36
C MET A 178 -0.15 -11.80 -3.13
N PRO A 179 -0.74 -13.02 -3.21
CA PRO A 179 -0.14 -14.10 -4.01
C PRO A 179 0.09 -13.77 -5.48
N LEU A 180 -0.67 -12.84 -6.05
CA LEU A 180 -0.51 -12.44 -7.45
C LEU A 180 0.84 -11.78 -7.71
N PHE A 181 1.36 -11.01 -6.73
CA PHE A 181 2.69 -10.37 -6.86
C PHE A 181 3.79 -11.42 -6.99
N GLU A 182 3.78 -12.44 -6.12
CA GLU A 182 4.77 -13.50 -6.15
C GLU A 182 4.69 -14.28 -7.47
N ALA A 183 3.47 -14.65 -7.88
CA ALA A 183 3.24 -15.41 -9.12
C ALA A 183 3.79 -14.67 -10.34
N GLY A 184 3.46 -13.39 -10.46
CA GLY A 184 3.96 -12.58 -11.56
C GLY A 184 5.47 -12.41 -11.53
N PHE A 185 6.02 -12.09 -10.36
CA PHE A 185 7.47 -11.91 -10.18
C PHE A 185 8.24 -13.18 -10.57
N GLU A 186 7.81 -14.33 -10.03
CA GLU A 186 8.45 -15.62 -10.37
C GLU A 186 8.39 -15.88 -11.88
N ALA A 187 7.23 -15.67 -12.51
CA ALA A 187 7.06 -15.89 -13.93
C ALA A 187 7.98 -14.97 -14.76
N GLY A 188 8.10 -13.69 -14.36
CA GLY A 188 9.02 -12.76 -15.02
C GLY A 188 10.49 -13.16 -14.88
N VAL A 189 10.88 -13.61 -13.69
CA VAL A 189 12.23 -14.12 -13.44
C VAL A 189 12.52 -15.32 -14.34
N LYS A 190 11.61 -16.29 -14.36
CA LYS A 190 11.77 -17.53 -15.15
C LYS A 190 11.72 -17.29 -16.66
N ALA A 191 11.03 -16.24 -17.12
CA ALA A 191 11.02 -15.86 -18.54
C ALA A 191 12.38 -15.34 -19.03
N VAL A 192 13.22 -14.87 -18.10
CA VAL A 192 14.60 -14.46 -18.41
C VAL A 192 15.56 -15.65 -18.28
N ASP A 193 15.43 -16.41 -17.19
CA ASP A 193 16.32 -17.54 -16.91
C ASP A 193 15.64 -18.51 -15.94
N PRO A 194 15.28 -19.72 -16.40
CA PRO A 194 14.58 -20.70 -15.56
C PRO A 194 15.41 -21.20 -14.36
N ASP A 195 16.73 -21.01 -14.38
CA ASP A 195 17.60 -21.48 -13.30
C ASP A 195 17.70 -20.50 -12.13
N ILE A 196 17.32 -19.23 -12.31
CA ILE A 196 17.34 -18.24 -11.21
C ILE A 196 16.24 -18.59 -10.19
N GLN A 197 16.65 -18.71 -8.92
CA GLN A 197 15.74 -19.04 -7.83
C GLN A 197 15.08 -17.76 -7.29
N VAL A 198 13.82 -17.85 -6.89
CA VAL A 198 13.14 -16.79 -6.12
C VAL A 198 13.08 -17.24 -4.66
N VAL A 199 13.77 -16.52 -3.79
CA VAL A 199 13.81 -16.81 -2.34
C VAL A 199 12.78 -15.92 -1.66
N VAL A 200 11.75 -16.53 -1.07
CA VAL A 200 10.61 -15.81 -0.50
C VAL A 200 10.75 -15.70 1.03
N GLU A 201 10.53 -14.52 1.56
CA GLU A 201 10.42 -14.25 3.00
C GLU A 201 9.08 -13.58 3.29
N VAL A 202 8.42 -14.00 4.37
CA VAL A 202 7.12 -13.45 4.78
C VAL A 202 7.30 -12.68 6.08
N ALA A 203 6.95 -11.39 6.06
CA ALA A 203 7.11 -10.54 7.23
C ALA A 203 5.99 -10.73 8.28
N ASN A 204 4.83 -11.20 7.87
CA ASN A 204 3.62 -11.32 8.71
C ASN A 204 3.14 -9.97 9.27
N THR A 205 3.45 -8.88 8.54
CA THR A 205 3.03 -7.52 8.92
C THR A 205 3.28 -6.55 7.75
N PHE A 206 2.47 -5.49 7.67
CA PHE A 206 2.70 -4.39 6.73
C PHE A 206 3.23 -3.12 7.42
N SER A 207 3.41 -3.13 8.75
CA SER A 207 3.68 -1.91 9.52
C SER A 207 4.93 -1.98 10.42
N ASP A 208 5.87 -2.90 10.13
CA ASP A 208 7.09 -3.08 10.93
C ASP A 208 8.35 -2.95 10.07
N PRO A 209 8.90 -1.72 9.90
CA PRO A 209 10.14 -1.53 9.14
C PRO A 209 11.35 -2.28 9.72
N GLN A 210 11.41 -2.51 11.04
CA GLN A 210 12.53 -3.25 11.65
C GLN A 210 12.52 -4.70 11.16
N LYS A 211 11.34 -5.30 11.07
CA LYS A 211 11.18 -6.65 10.52
C LYS A 211 11.61 -6.70 9.05
N GLY A 212 11.19 -5.70 8.27
CA GLY A 212 11.61 -5.59 6.87
C GLY A 212 13.11 -5.52 6.72
N GLN A 213 13.77 -4.70 7.54
CA GLN A 213 15.22 -4.55 7.52
C GLN A 213 15.92 -5.89 7.84
N ALA A 214 15.44 -6.61 8.87
CA ALA A 214 16.04 -7.90 9.27
C ALA A 214 15.90 -8.96 8.17
N LEU A 215 14.75 -9.04 7.50
CA LEU A 215 14.54 -9.98 6.40
C LEU A 215 15.40 -9.66 5.19
N ALA A 216 15.56 -8.36 4.87
CA ALA A 216 16.42 -7.93 3.78
C ALA A 216 17.89 -8.28 4.07
N ALA A 217 18.33 -8.04 5.32
CA ALA A 217 19.69 -8.41 5.75
C ALA A 217 19.94 -9.90 5.53
N LYS A 218 19.01 -10.73 5.99
CA LYS A 218 19.09 -12.20 5.82
C LYS A 218 19.25 -12.59 4.34
N LEU A 219 18.44 -12.00 3.44
CA LEU A 219 18.49 -12.31 2.01
C LEU A 219 19.81 -11.84 1.39
N TYR A 220 20.25 -10.60 1.66
CA TYR A 220 21.51 -10.10 1.12
C TYR A 220 22.71 -10.92 1.62
N ASP A 221 22.69 -11.33 2.91
CA ASP A 221 23.75 -12.18 3.49
C ASP A 221 23.79 -13.58 2.87
N SER A 222 22.66 -14.07 2.33
CA SER A 222 22.61 -15.34 1.62
C SER A 222 23.15 -15.25 0.18
N GLY A 223 23.52 -14.03 -0.28
CA GLY A 223 24.09 -13.82 -1.60
C GLY A 223 23.14 -13.25 -2.65
N VAL A 224 21.87 -13.05 -2.30
CA VAL A 224 20.89 -12.34 -3.13
C VAL A 224 21.38 -10.90 -3.31
N ASN A 225 21.24 -10.34 -4.52
CA ASN A 225 21.62 -8.93 -4.73
C ASN A 225 20.44 -8.04 -5.17
N VAL A 226 19.28 -8.61 -5.50
CA VAL A 226 18.07 -7.85 -5.84
C VAL A 226 16.90 -8.42 -5.03
N ILE A 227 16.20 -7.55 -4.32
CA ILE A 227 15.00 -7.93 -3.55
C ILE A 227 13.81 -7.13 -4.06
N PHE A 228 12.71 -7.81 -4.42
CA PHE A 228 11.42 -7.16 -4.63
C PHE A 228 10.64 -7.21 -3.32
N GLN A 229 10.22 -6.05 -2.81
CA GLN A 229 9.46 -5.98 -1.58
C GLN A 229 8.00 -5.59 -1.89
N VAL A 230 7.05 -6.31 -1.30
CA VAL A 230 5.61 -6.07 -1.40
C VAL A 230 5.06 -6.08 0.04
N ALA A 231 5.44 -5.06 0.80
CA ALA A 231 5.28 -5.12 2.26
C ALA A 231 4.84 -3.79 2.91
N GLY A 232 4.32 -2.85 2.12
CA GLY A 232 3.81 -1.58 2.67
C GLY A 232 4.88 -0.85 3.50
N GLY A 233 4.50 -0.37 4.68
CA GLY A 233 5.42 0.31 5.60
C GLY A 233 6.61 -0.56 6.03
N THR A 234 6.43 -1.88 6.14
CA THR A 234 7.53 -2.83 6.40
C THR A 234 8.60 -2.75 5.30
N GLY A 235 8.17 -2.52 4.05
CA GLY A 235 9.07 -2.35 2.90
C GLY A 235 10.05 -1.18 3.04
N ASN A 236 9.70 -0.15 3.80
CA ASN A 236 10.63 0.97 4.07
C ASN A 236 11.90 0.47 4.77
N GLY A 237 11.79 -0.58 5.59
CA GLY A 237 12.95 -1.21 6.21
C GLY A 237 13.83 -1.96 5.21
N VAL A 238 13.22 -2.58 4.19
CA VAL A 238 13.97 -3.25 3.11
C VAL A 238 14.78 -2.21 2.32
N ILE A 239 14.16 -1.09 1.98
CA ILE A 239 14.84 0.02 1.28
C ILE A 239 15.98 0.56 2.14
N LYS A 240 15.75 0.74 3.45
CA LYS A 240 16.76 1.22 4.38
C LYS A 240 17.98 0.28 4.41
N GLU A 241 17.76 -1.03 4.53
CA GLU A 241 18.87 -2.01 4.55
C GLU A 241 19.68 -1.95 3.26
N ALA A 242 19.01 -1.87 2.11
CA ALA A 242 19.70 -1.77 0.83
C ALA A 242 20.56 -0.50 0.77
N ARG A 243 20.04 0.64 1.25
CA ARG A 243 20.78 1.91 1.33
C ARG A 243 22.02 1.77 2.21
N ASP A 244 21.85 1.20 3.42
CA ASP A 244 22.96 1.03 4.37
C ASP A 244 24.07 0.17 3.74
N ARG A 245 23.71 -0.88 3.01
CA ARG A 245 24.67 -1.75 2.31
C ARG A 245 25.37 -1.03 1.16
N ARG A 246 24.62 -0.23 0.39
CA ARG A 246 25.21 0.57 -0.72
C ARG A 246 26.23 1.58 -0.19
N LEU A 247 25.92 2.24 0.93
CA LEU A 247 26.86 3.15 1.59
C LEU A 247 28.14 2.44 2.04
N ASN A 248 28.06 1.13 2.32
CA ASN A 248 29.19 0.27 2.68
C ASN A 248 29.81 -0.44 1.45
N GLY A 249 29.49 0.00 0.24
CA GLY A 249 30.11 -0.47 -0.98
C GLY A 249 29.60 -1.80 -1.56
N GLN A 250 28.52 -2.34 -1.01
CA GLN A 250 27.93 -3.59 -1.54
C GLN A 250 27.03 -3.29 -2.76
N ASP A 251 27.08 -4.15 -3.77
CA ASP A 251 26.25 -4.01 -4.97
C ASP A 251 24.91 -4.73 -4.77
N VAL A 252 24.00 -4.09 -4.04
CA VAL A 252 22.65 -4.61 -3.75
C VAL A 252 21.60 -3.63 -4.23
N TRP A 253 20.42 -4.15 -4.55
CA TRP A 253 19.30 -3.42 -5.14
C TRP A 253 17.99 -3.84 -4.50
N VAL A 254 17.03 -2.92 -4.49
CA VAL A 254 15.66 -3.21 -4.08
C VAL A 254 14.70 -2.77 -5.18
N ILE A 255 13.62 -3.50 -5.36
CA ILE A 255 12.51 -3.11 -6.23
C ILE A 255 11.37 -2.66 -5.32
N GLY A 256 10.84 -1.47 -5.59
CA GLY A 256 9.75 -0.87 -4.84
C GLY A 256 8.38 -1.34 -5.28
N VAL A 257 7.33 -0.90 -4.58
CA VAL A 257 5.94 -1.30 -4.85
C VAL A 257 4.97 -0.14 -4.68
N ASP A 258 3.83 -0.24 -5.35
CA ASP A 258 2.68 0.66 -5.37
C ASP A 258 2.99 1.97 -6.09
N ARG A 259 3.98 2.72 -5.63
CA ARG A 259 4.42 3.99 -6.22
C ARG A 259 5.87 3.90 -6.65
N ASP A 260 6.33 4.90 -7.40
CA ASP A 260 7.77 5.00 -7.67
C ASP A 260 8.50 5.38 -6.39
N GLN A 261 9.26 4.43 -5.84
CA GLN A 261 10.01 4.62 -4.60
C GLN A 261 11.47 5.02 -4.85
N TYR A 262 11.82 5.48 -6.06
CA TYR A 262 13.19 5.89 -6.39
C TYR A 262 13.77 6.85 -5.34
N MET A 263 12.99 7.87 -4.97
CA MET A 263 13.44 8.90 -4.03
C MET A 263 13.60 8.37 -2.60
N ASP A 264 12.85 7.35 -2.21
CA ASP A 264 12.99 6.72 -0.89
C ASP A 264 14.30 5.96 -0.75
N GLY A 265 14.86 5.51 -1.89
CA GLY A 265 16.11 4.77 -1.95
C GLY A 265 17.36 5.61 -2.15
N VAL A 266 17.25 6.93 -2.22
CA VAL A 266 18.43 7.81 -2.47
C VAL A 266 19.42 7.70 -1.31
N TYR A 267 20.70 7.47 -1.63
CA TYR A 267 21.75 7.27 -0.63
C TYR A 267 22.99 8.17 -0.86
N ASP A 268 23.23 8.66 -2.07
CA ASP A 268 24.39 9.50 -2.39
C ASP A 268 24.01 10.46 -3.55
N GLY A 269 23.81 11.71 -3.24
CA GLY A 269 23.39 12.71 -4.23
C GLY A 269 22.04 12.32 -4.84
N SER A 270 22.05 11.97 -6.13
CA SER A 270 20.85 11.50 -6.83
C SER A 270 20.81 9.98 -7.04
N LYS A 271 21.84 9.26 -6.53
CA LYS A 271 21.90 7.79 -6.71
C LYS A 271 20.92 7.10 -5.78
N SER A 272 20.12 6.20 -6.31
CA SER A 272 19.17 5.42 -5.56
C SER A 272 19.51 3.93 -5.58
N VAL A 273 19.21 3.24 -4.51
CA VAL A 273 19.30 1.78 -4.41
C VAL A 273 18.06 1.13 -5.02
N VAL A 274 17.00 1.90 -5.32
CA VAL A 274 15.80 1.37 -5.95
C VAL A 274 16.08 1.15 -7.44
N LEU A 275 16.08 -0.11 -7.86
CA LEU A 275 16.33 -0.51 -9.25
C LEU A 275 15.22 -0.01 -10.17
N THR A 276 13.99 -0.23 -9.77
CA THR A 276 12.73 0.20 -10.36
C THR A 276 11.63 -0.04 -9.32
N SER A 277 10.38 0.23 -9.66
CA SER A 277 9.24 -0.08 -8.78
C SER A 277 8.12 -0.75 -9.59
N MET A 278 7.42 -1.69 -8.95
CA MET A 278 6.16 -2.21 -9.49
C MET A 278 5.07 -1.20 -9.10
N VAL A 279 4.72 -0.34 -10.04
CA VAL A 279 3.72 0.71 -9.81
C VAL A 279 2.32 0.12 -9.90
N LYS A 280 1.46 0.46 -8.93
CA LYS A 280 0.05 0.07 -8.91
C LYS A 280 -0.77 1.32 -8.61
N ARG A 281 -1.46 1.84 -9.59
CA ARG A 281 -2.11 3.15 -9.54
C ARG A 281 -3.42 3.12 -8.74
N ALA A 282 -3.30 2.80 -7.45
CA ALA A 282 -4.44 2.84 -6.53
C ALA A 282 -5.03 4.26 -6.42
N ASP A 283 -4.20 5.28 -6.61
CA ASP A 283 -4.62 6.68 -6.69
C ASP A 283 -5.62 6.91 -7.84
N VAL A 284 -5.29 6.39 -9.02
CA VAL A 284 -6.17 6.53 -10.20
C VAL A 284 -7.51 5.81 -9.99
N ALA A 285 -7.46 4.62 -9.39
CA ALA A 285 -8.68 3.86 -9.11
C ALA A 285 -9.57 4.62 -8.09
N ALA A 286 -8.98 5.12 -7.01
CA ALA A 286 -9.69 5.88 -5.98
C ALA A 286 -10.30 7.16 -6.56
N GLU A 287 -9.52 7.92 -7.33
CA GLU A 287 -9.96 9.15 -7.98
C GLU A 287 -11.10 8.88 -8.97
N ARG A 288 -10.92 7.90 -9.88
CA ARG A 288 -11.90 7.55 -10.91
C ARG A 288 -13.23 7.11 -10.31
N ILE A 289 -13.20 6.23 -9.29
CA ILE A 289 -14.45 5.73 -8.71
C ILE A 289 -15.10 6.79 -7.82
N SER A 290 -14.32 7.65 -7.15
CA SER A 290 -14.85 8.82 -6.45
C SER A 290 -15.58 9.75 -7.43
N LYS A 291 -15.02 9.99 -8.61
CA LYS A 291 -15.64 10.80 -9.65
C LYS A 291 -16.94 10.17 -10.16
N MET A 292 -16.94 8.85 -10.37
CA MET A 292 -18.16 8.13 -10.79
C MET A 292 -19.27 8.23 -9.71
N ALA A 293 -18.90 8.13 -8.44
CA ALA A 293 -19.85 8.29 -7.34
C ALA A 293 -20.42 9.70 -7.28
N TYR A 294 -19.58 10.70 -7.52
CA TYR A 294 -19.95 12.12 -7.55
C TYR A 294 -20.89 12.44 -8.71
N ASP A 295 -20.60 11.91 -9.90
CA ASP A 295 -21.38 12.16 -11.13
C ASP A 295 -22.69 11.35 -11.19
N GLY A 296 -22.96 10.48 -10.21
CA GLY A 296 -24.16 9.66 -10.20
C GLY A 296 -24.08 8.40 -11.08
N SER A 297 -22.88 8.05 -11.58
CA SER A 297 -22.64 6.88 -12.44
C SER A 297 -21.93 5.73 -11.70
N PHE A 298 -22.08 5.67 -10.38
CA PHE A 298 -21.43 4.66 -9.51
C PHE A 298 -21.81 3.23 -9.95
N PRO A 299 -20.84 2.39 -10.34
CA PRO A 299 -21.12 1.06 -10.90
C PRO A 299 -21.25 -0.02 -9.80
N GLY A 300 -22.20 0.17 -8.90
CA GLY A 300 -22.41 -0.74 -7.78
C GLY A 300 -22.57 -2.20 -8.21
N GLY A 301 -22.06 -3.11 -7.41
CA GLY A 301 -22.08 -4.55 -7.70
C GLY A 301 -20.96 -5.02 -8.62
N GLN A 302 -20.10 -4.11 -9.10
CA GLN A 302 -19.06 -4.47 -10.07
C GLN A 302 -17.68 -4.55 -9.45
N SER A 303 -16.85 -5.43 -10.00
CA SER A 303 -15.40 -5.44 -9.80
C SER A 303 -14.74 -4.87 -11.05
N ILE A 304 -13.98 -3.80 -10.90
CA ILE A 304 -13.29 -3.13 -11.99
C ILE A 304 -11.82 -3.50 -11.94
N MET A 305 -11.32 -4.13 -13.03
CA MET A 305 -9.91 -4.50 -13.16
C MET A 305 -9.11 -3.31 -13.69
N PHE A 306 -7.99 -3.04 -13.06
CA PHE A 306 -7.01 -2.03 -13.44
C PHE A 306 -5.70 -2.76 -13.79
N GLY A 307 -5.41 -2.91 -15.07
CA GLY A 307 -4.29 -3.72 -15.59
C GLY A 307 -3.21 -2.92 -16.31
N LEU A 308 -2.31 -3.64 -16.98
CA LEU A 308 -1.29 -3.04 -17.87
C LEU A 308 -1.94 -2.28 -19.02
N GLU A 309 -3.03 -2.82 -19.57
CA GLU A 309 -3.76 -2.20 -20.68
C GLU A 309 -4.26 -0.79 -20.32
N ASP A 310 -4.62 -0.58 -19.05
CA ASP A 310 -5.07 0.73 -18.54
C ASP A 310 -3.89 1.59 -18.04
N LYS A 311 -2.67 1.09 -18.08
CA LYS A 311 -1.47 1.68 -17.46
C LYS A 311 -1.65 1.88 -15.94
N ALA A 312 -2.47 1.03 -15.34
CA ALA A 312 -2.75 1.11 -13.90
C ALA A 312 -1.80 0.24 -13.08
N VAL A 313 -1.09 -0.66 -13.73
CA VAL A 313 0.07 -1.36 -13.15
C VAL A 313 1.21 -1.28 -14.15
N GLY A 314 2.47 -1.47 -13.68
CA GLY A 314 3.62 -1.44 -14.59
C GLY A 314 4.89 -1.03 -13.86
N ILE A 315 5.76 -0.31 -14.56
CA ILE A 315 6.98 0.29 -13.98
C ILE A 315 6.95 1.81 -14.23
N PRO A 316 7.74 2.61 -13.51
CA PRO A 316 7.80 4.06 -13.75
C PRO A 316 8.20 4.38 -15.20
N GLU A 317 7.81 5.55 -15.67
CA GLU A 317 8.24 6.03 -16.99
C GLU A 317 9.76 6.28 -17.03
N GLU A 318 10.31 6.81 -15.93
CA GLU A 318 11.73 7.05 -15.78
C GLU A 318 12.36 5.99 -14.88
N ASN A 319 13.39 5.34 -15.37
CA ASN A 319 14.11 4.27 -14.64
C ASN A 319 15.61 4.48 -14.77
N PRO A 320 16.19 5.43 -13.98
CA PRO A 320 17.61 5.77 -14.16
C PRO A 320 18.59 4.62 -13.90
N ASN A 321 18.18 3.58 -13.17
CA ASN A 321 19.01 2.44 -12.82
C ASN A 321 18.87 1.26 -13.80
N LEU A 322 18.01 1.39 -14.83
CA LEU A 322 17.85 0.38 -15.88
C LEU A 322 18.46 0.88 -17.19
N SER A 323 19.27 0.05 -17.83
CA SER A 323 19.84 0.39 -19.14
C SER A 323 18.75 0.40 -20.22
N SER A 324 19.01 1.10 -21.34
CA SER A 324 18.08 1.12 -22.48
C SER A 324 17.76 -0.31 -22.98
N ALA A 325 18.75 -1.20 -22.99
CA ALA A 325 18.55 -2.59 -23.42
C ALA A 325 17.60 -3.36 -22.47
N VAL A 326 17.72 -3.12 -21.15
CA VAL A 326 16.80 -3.72 -20.17
C VAL A 326 15.40 -3.16 -20.37
N MET A 327 15.27 -1.85 -20.55
CA MET A 327 13.97 -1.20 -20.78
C MET A 327 13.29 -1.73 -22.04
N GLU A 328 14.06 -1.90 -23.12
CA GLU A 328 13.55 -2.46 -24.38
C GLU A 328 13.03 -3.90 -24.19
N LYS A 329 13.77 -4.70 -23.43
CA LYS A 329 13.35 -6.07 -23.10
C LYS A 329 12.03 -6.08 -22.29
N ILE A 330 11.92 -5.21 -21.28
CA ILE A 330 10.71 -5.08 -20.46
C ILE A 330 9.52 -4.67 -21.34
N ARG A 331 9.68 -3.66 -22.21
CA ARG A 331 8.61 -3.22 -23.12
C ARG A 331 8.15 -4.35 -24.05
N SER A 332 9.08 -5.16 -24.56
CA SER A 332 8.73 -6.30 -25.39
C SER A 332 7.85 -7.32 -24.63
N PHE A 333 8.13 -7.55 -23.34
CA PHE A 333 7.28 -8.42 -22.53
C PHE A 333 5.93 -7.77 -22.23
N GLU A 334 5.93 -6.46 -21.94
CA GLU A 334 4.68 -5.71 -21.70
C GLU A 334 3.74 -5.83 -22.91
N GLU A 335 4.25 -5.61 -24.13
CA GLU A 335 3.47 -5.75 -25.36
C GLU A 335 2.87 -7.16 -25.49
N LYS A 336 3.63 -8.20 -25.16
CA LYS A 336 3.18 -9.59 -25.23
C LYS A 336 2.10 -9.90 -24.18
N ILE A 337 2.19 -9.28 -23.00
CA ILE A 337 1.15 -9.46 -21.96
C ILE A 337 -0.14 -8.73 -22.40
N VAL A 338 -0.02 -7.49 -22.86
CA VAL A 338 -1.16 -6.70 -23.32
C VAL A 338 -1.85 -7.38 -24.51
N SER A 339 -1.08 -7.95 -25.44
CA SER A 339 -1.64 -8.69 -26.59
C SER A 339 -2.14 -10.09 -26.24
N LYS A 340 -1.98 -10.52 -24.97
CA LYS A 340 -2.35 -11.86 -24.47
C LYS A 340 -1.53 -13.00 -25.10
N GLU A 341 -0.40 -12.70 -25.74
CA GLU A 341 0.58 -13.69 -26.16
C GLU A 341 1.18 -14.38 -24.92
N ILE A 342 1.39 -13.62 -23.85
CA ILE A 342 1.77 -14.15 -22.52
C ILE A 342 0.59 -13.93 -21.58
N VAL A 343 0.13 -15.01 -20.96
CA VAL A 343 -0.85 -14.96 -19.86
C VAL A 343 -0.08 -15.18 -18.56
N VAL A 344 0.01 -14.13 -17.75
CA VAL A 344 0.79 -14.17 -16.51
C VAL A 344 0.05 -15.02 -15.47
N PRO A 345 0.72 -16.01 -14.83
CA PRO A 345 0.10 -16.84 -13.81
C PRO A 345 -0.45 -16.05 -12.63
N VAL A 346 -1.44 -16.65 -11.96
CA VAL A 346 -2.05 -16.09 -10.75
C VAL A 346 -1.63 -16.85 -9.48
N ARG A 347 -0.80 -17.90 -9.63
CA ARG A 347 -0.22 -18.67 -8.52
C ARG A 347 1.24 -18.97 -8.82
N SER A 348 2.07 -18.85 -7.81
CA SER A 348 3.49 -19.22 -7.92
C SER A 348 3.68 -20.74 -7.78
N ALA A 349 4.84 -21.25 -8.19
CA ALA A 349 5.17 -22.69 -8.07
C ALA A 349 5.11 -23.15 -6.60
N ARG A 350 5.54 -22.30 -5.67
CA ARG A 350 5.50 -22.59 -4.22
C ARG A 350 4.06 -22.82 -3.72
N MET A 351 3.10 -22.08 -4.27
CA MET A 351 1.69 -22.16 -3.85
C MET A 351 0.91 -23.29 -4.51
N MET A 352 1.49 -23.94 -5.51
CA MET A 352 0.87 -25.08 -6.21
C MET A 352 1.27 -26.41 -5.59
N ASN A 353 2.29 -26.46 -4.73
CA ASN A 353 2.80 -27.61 -4.00
C ASN A 353 2.27 -27.69 -2.57
#